data_95b2caf6d52affa4a034b0a76516fca3
#
_entry.id   95b2caf6d52affa4a034b0a76516fca3
#
_cell.length_a   1.000
_cell.length_b   1.000
_cell.length_c   1.000
_cell.angle_alpha   90.00
_cell.angle_beta   90.00
_cell.angle_gamma   90.00
#
_symmetry.space_group_name_H-M   'P 1'
#
loop_
_entity.id
_entity.type
_entity.pdbx_description
1 polymer ?
#
loop_
_entity_poly.entity_id
_entity_poly.type
_entity_poly.pdbx_seq_one_letter_code
_entity_poly.pdbx_strand_id
1 'polypeptide(L)'
;MLKKTIAALSLLSILAACQNDENPSQPEPKPRQDINLTRAEQEFMDKGTDFAFRFFDQVCSTEKEKPNVFVSPLSASLCLSMITNGATDNTLAEMQNVLGFPANTFSLDDLNNYNQKLTSALLDLDNTTQLGIANSIWIEEGFKVYDSFVDVNKKMYDAQVQELDFTSPTAKDVINQWCATQTNNCIK
;
A
#
# COMPACT_ATOMS: atom_id res chain seq x y z
N MET A 1 -21.07 -72.77 7.82
CA MET A 1 -20.70 -71.59 8.64
C MET A 1 -19.53 -70.84 8.06
N LEU A 2 -19.65 -70.29 6.80
CA LEU A 2 -18.51 -69.64 6.17
C LEU A 2 -18.96 -68.45 5.28
N LYS A 3 -20.05 -67.76 5.63
CA LYS A 3 -20.58 -66.60 4.86
C LYS A 3 -20.78 -65.33 5.70
N LYS A 4 -20.35 -65.28 6.96
CA LYS A 4 -20.55 -64.13 7.84
C LYS A 4 -19.27 -63.43 8.28
N THR A 5 -18.09 -63.83 7.81
CA THR A 5 -16.78 -63.25 8.21
C THR A 5 -16.12 -62.36 7.15
N ILE A 6 -16.75 -62.19 5.98
CA ILE A 6 -16.16 -61.34 4.90
C ILE A 6 -16.73 -59.92 4.92
N ALA A 7 -17.81 -59.65 5.63
CA ALA A 7 -18.42 -58.31 5.67
C ALA A 7 -17.81 -57.34 6.71
N ALA A 8 -16.90 -57.82 7.58
CA ALA A 8 -16.31 -56.97 8.64
C ALA A 8 -14.92 -56.36 8.29
N LEU A 9 -14.32 -56.77 7.16
CA LEU A 9 -12.97 -56.30 6.80
C LEU A 9 -12.96 -55.20 5.73
N SER A 10 -14.11 -54.81 5.18
CA SER A 10 -14.17 -53.75 4.14
C SER A 10 -14.58 -52.36 4.64
N LEU A 11 -14.76 -52.18 5.96
CA LEU A 11 -15.18 -50.89 6.54
C LEU A 11 -14.04 -50.15 7.27
N LEU A 12 -12.81 -50.67 7.25
CA LEU A 12 -11.67 -50.03 7.92
C LEU A 12 -10.69 -49.31 7.00
N SER A 13 -10.97 -49.19 5.71
CA SER A 13 -10.06 -48.58 4.73
C SER A 13 -10.49 -47.19 4.23
N ILE A 14 -11.49 -46.54 4.86
CA ILE A 14 -11.96 -45.19 4.40
C ILE A 14 -11.53 -44.07 5.37
N LEU A 15 -10.75 -44.32 6.40
CA LEU A 15 -10.30 -43.28 7.34
C LEU A 15 -8.84 -42.81 7.12
N ALA A 16 -8.21 -43.15 5.99
CA ALA A 16 -6.83 -42.73 5.69
C ALA A 16 -6.73 -41.70 4.56
N ALA A 17 -7.80 -40.96 4.24
CA ALA A 17 -7.83 -39.98 3.15
C ALA A 17 -7.90 -38.51 3.61
N CYS A 18 -7.45 -38.25 4.84
CA CYS A 18 -7.11 -36.87 5.27
C CYS A 18 -5.70 -36.92 5.83
N GLN A 19 -4.72 -37.28 5.00
CA GLN A 19 -3.38 -36.77 5.20
C GLN A 19 -3.44 -35.35 4.69
N ASN A 20 -3.27 -34.36 5.60
CA ASN A 20 -2.87 -33.04 5.25
C ASN A 20 -1.67 -33.19 4.33
N ASP A 21 -1.82 -32.87 3.06
CA ASP A 21 -0.69 -32.50 2.22
C ASP A 21 -0.15 -31.19 2.84
N GLU A 22 0.68 -31.34 3.86
CA GLU A 22 1.56 -30.26 4.30
C GLU A 22 2.46 -29.97 3.10
N ASN A 23 2.05 -29.01 2.29
CA ASN A 23 2.89 -28.47 1.24
C ASN A 23 4.10 -27.83 1.94
N PRO A 24 5.30 -28.44 1.89
CA PRO A 24 6.45 -27.98 2.69
C PRO A 24 7.00 -26.62 2.26
N SER A 25 6.32 -25.90 1.39
CA SER A 25 6.73 -24.62 0.85
C SER A 25 5.92 -23.40 1.34
N GLN A 26 4.85 -23.60 2.11
CA GLN A 26 4.14 -22.45 2.70
C GLN A 26 4.69 -22.14 4.08
N PRO A 27 5.15 -20.91 4.34
CA PRO A 27 5.56 -20.51 5.68
C PRO A 27 4.36 -20.63 6.63
N GLU A 28 4.59 -21.09 7.86
CA GLU A 28 3.56 -21.08 8.89
C GLU A 28 3.03 -19.65 9.09
N PRO A 29 1.69 -19.47 9.21
CA PRO A 29 1.11 -18.16 9.43
C PRO A 29 1.69 -17.52 10.70
N LYS A 30 2.22 -16.30 10.59
CA LYS A 30 2.59 -15.50 11.76
C LYS A 30 1.33 -15.23 12.60
N PRO A 31 1.42 -15.21 13.94
CA PRO A 31 0.33 -14.71 14.76
C PRO A 31 -0.03 -13.28 14.33
N ARG A 32 -1.32 -12.98 14.31
CA ARG A 32 -1.78 -11.60 14.02
C ARG A 32 -1.06 -10.63 14.94
N GLN A 33 -0.48 -9.59 14.35
CA GLN A 33 0.11 -8.46 15.06
C GLN A 33 -0.82 -7.26 14.97
N ASP A 34 -1.13 -6.66 16.11
CA ASP A 34 -1.88 -5.40 16.13
C ASP A 34 -0.91 -4.23 15.95
N ILE A 35 -1.28 -3.27 15.10
CA ILE A 35 -0.50 -2.04 14.94
C ILE A 35 -0.78 -1.16 16.15
N ASN A 36 0.24 -1.02 17.01
CA ASN A 36 0.14 -0.18 18.21
C ASN A 36 0.26 1.30 17.83
N LEU A 37 -0.88 1.99 17.82
CA LEU A 37 -0.98 3.42 17.55
C LEU A 37 -1.08 4.21 18.86
N THR A 38 -0.37 5.31 18.95
CA THR A 38 -0.61 6.34 19.97
C THR A 38 -1.95 7.02 19.72
N ARG A 39 -2.43 7.82 20.68
CA ARG A 39 -3.68 8.57 20.50
C ARG A 39 -3.62 9.53 19.29
N ALA A 40 -2.49 10.20 19.09
CA ALA A 40 -2.31 11.08 17.94
C ALA A 40 -2.32 10.29 16.61
N GLU A 41 -1.63 9.15 16.54
CA GLU A 41 -1.63 8.28 15.36
C GLU A 41 -3.01 7.66 15.09
N GLN A 42 -3.81 7.40 16.12
CA GLN A 42 -5.20 6.99 15.97
C GLN A 42 -6.05 8.08 15.30
N GLU A 43 -5.82 9.33 15.65
CA GLU A 43 -6.47 10.47 14.99
C GLU A 43 -6.05 10.59 13.52
N PHE A 44 -4.79 10.38 13.19
CA PHE A 44 -4.33 10.28 11.80
C PHE A 44 -5.05 9.15 11.03
N MET A 45 -5.20 7.98 11.64
CA MET A 45 -5.91 6.85 11.04
C MET A 45 -7.37 7.19 10.74
N ASP A 46 -8.07 7.85 11.68
CA ASP A 46 -9.47 8.25 11.51
C ASP A 46 -9.59 9.27 10.36
N LYS A 47 -8.70 10.27 10.30
CA LYS A 47 -8.66 11.25 9.20
C LYS A 47 -8.31 10.64 7.85
N GLY A 48 -7.37 9.71 7.83
CA GLY A 48 -7.03 8.94 6.63
C GLY A 48 -8.21 8.11 6.13
N THR A 49 -9.02 7.58 7.02
CA THR A 49 -10.27 6.87 6.69
C THR A 49 -11.30 7.82 6.08
N ASP A 50 -11.49 9.02 6.65
CA ASP A 50 -12.36 10.05 6.09
C ASP A 50 -11.89 10.47 4.68
N PHE A 51 -10.59 10.67 4.48
CA PHE A 51 -10.01 10.93 3.17
C PHE A 51 -10.32 9.79 2.19
N ALA A 52 -10.13 8.54 2.59
CA ALA A 52 -10.35 7.38 1.75
C ALA A 52 -11.79 7.30 1.22
N PHE A 53 -12.78 7.53 2.09
CA PHE A 53 -14.19 7.53 1.68
C PHE A 53 -14.53 8.71 0.77
N ARG A 54 -14.06 9.92 1.06
CA ARG A 54 -14.27 11.09 0.19
C ARG A 54 -13.63 10.90 -1.18
N PHE A 55 -12.42 10.36 -1.21
CA PHE A 55 -11.70 10.08 -2.46
C PHE A 55 -12.47 9.04 -3.30
N PHE A 56 -12.91 7.95 -2.68
CA PHE A 56 -13.68 6.90 -3.36
C PHE A 56 -15.00 7.43 -3.91
N ASP A 57 -15.75 8.20 -3.11
CA ASP A 57 -17.01 8.81 -3.52
C ASP A 57 -16.82 9.76 -4.71
N GLN A 58 -15.76 10.59 -4.68
CA GLN A 58 -15.44 11.49 -5.77
C GLN A 58 -15.09 10.73 -7.05
N VAL A 59 -14.29 9.67 -6.98
CA VAL A 59 -13.98 8.83 -8.15
C VAL A 59 -15.24 8.17 -8.70
N CYS A 60 -16.07 7.56 -7.85
CA CYS A 60 -17.34 6.97 -8.28
C CYS A 60 -18.27 7.99 -8.93
N SER A 61 -18.29 9.22 -8.44
CA SER A 61 -19.14 10.30 -9.00
C SER A 61 -18.69 10.75 -10.38
N THR A 62 -17.39 10.65 -10.69
CA THR A 62 -16.82 11.01 -12.02
C THR A 62 -16.87 9.86 -13.02
N GLU A 63 -16.76 8.62 -12.55
CA GLU A 63 -16.68 7.40 -13.38
C GLU A 63 -18.03 6.67 -13.50
N LYS A 64 -19.13 7.42 -13.55
CA LYS A 64 -20.52 6.88 -13.54
C LYS A 64 -20.82 5.88 -14.66
N GLU A 65 -20.11 5.99 -15.79
CA GLU A 65 -20.30 5.12 -16.95
C GLU A 65 -19.54 3.78 -16.84
N LYS A 66 -18.68 3.63 -15.82
CA LYS A 66 -17.86 2.42 -15.66
C LYS A 66 -18.53 1.41 -14.74
N PRO A 67 -18.64 0.13 -15.17
CA PRO A 67 -19.31 -0.89 -14.38
C PRO A 67 -18.54 -1.28 -13.10
N ASN A 68 -17.23 -1.02 -13.06
CA ASN A 68 -16.36 -1.34 -11.95
C ASN A 68 -15.39 -0.20 -11.69
N VAL A 69 -15.21 0.16 -10.42
CA VAL A 69 -14.24 1.14 -9.95
C VAL A 69 -13.32 0.47 -8.94
N PHE A 70 -12.03 0.51 -9.21
CA PHE A 70 -11.00 -0.01 -8.32
C PHE A 70 -9.92 1.06 -8.10
N VAL A 71 -9.74 1.48 -6.86
CA VAL A 71 -8.79 2.52 -6.47
C VAL A 71 -8.09 2.16 -5.18
N SER A 72 -6.92 2.72 -4.95
CA SER A 72 -6.18 2.63 -3.69
C SER A 72 -6.10 3.99 -3.01
N PRO A 73 -6.99 4.31 -2.06
CA PRO A 73 -6.90 5.56 -1.31
C PRO A 73 -5.59 5.71 -0.52
N LEU A 74 -5.02 4.60 -0.04
CA LEU A 74 -3.73 4.61 0.63
C LEU A 74 -2.62 5.12 -0.32
N SER A 75 -2.56 4.61 -1.55
CA SER A 75 -1.58 5.08 -2.53
C SER A 75 -1.76 6.56 -2.86
N ALA A 76 -3.01 7.02 -2.99
CA ALA A 76 -3.31 8.43 -3.23
C ALA A 76 -2.88 9.31 -2.05
N SER A 77 -3.15 8.88 -0.81
CA SER A 77 -2.76 9.64 0.38
C SER A 77 -1.24 9.70 0.55
N LEU A 78 -0.52 8.60 0.31
CA LEU A 78 0.94 8.58 0.36
C LEU A 78 1.55 9.50 -0.71
N CYS A 79 1.03 9.45 -1.94
CA CYS A 79 1.46 10.32 -3.03
C CYS A 79 1.27 11.81 -2.66
N LEU A 80 0.08 12.20 -2.18
CA LEU A 80 -0.18 13.57 -1.75
C LEU A 80 0.69 13.97 -0.55
N SER A 81 0.92 13.07 0.40
CA SER A 81 1.79 13.34 1.55
C SER A 81 3.23 13.59 1.13
N MET A 82 3.75 12.85 0.16
CA MET A 82 5.09 13.09 -0.40
C MET A 82 5.20 14.49 -1.00
N ILE A 83 4.22 14.91 -1.82
CA ILE A 83 4.21 16.22 -2.47
C ILE A 83 4.06 17.34 -1.43
N THR A 84 3.29 17.12 -0.35
CA THR A 84 3.09 18.08 0.73
C THR A 84 4.42 18.52 1.37
N ASN A 85 5.45 17.68 1.38
CA ASN A 85 6.79 18.04 1.85
C ASN A 85 7.50 19.12 0.99
N GLY A 86 7.04 19.35 -0.22
CA GLY A 86 7.54 20.42 -1.10
C GLY A 86 6.65 21.66 -1.15
N ALA A 87 5.52 21.64 -0.44
CA ALA A 87 4.54 22.73 -0.45
C ALA A 87 4.81 23.76 0.65
N THR A 88 4.43 25.00 0.40
CA THR A 88 4.50 26.10 1.39
C THR A 88 3.20 26.90 1.38
N ASP A 89 3.01 27.71 2.41
CA ASP A 89 1.94 28.69 2.54
C ASP A 89 0.54 28.10 2.28
N ASN A 90 -0.23 28.72 1.42
CA ASN A 90 -1.61 28.31 1.13
C ASN A 90 -1.68 26.90 0.51
N THR A 91 -0.75 26.56 -0.38
CA THR A 91 -0.70 25.23 -0.99
C THR A 91 -0.51 24.14 0.08
N LEU A 92 0.39 24.36 1.01
CA LEU A 92 0.60 23.45 2.14
C LEU A 92 -0.69 23.29 2.96
N ALA A 93 -1.31 24.41 3.33
CA ALA A 93 -2.55 24.41 4.11
C ALA A 93 -3.71 23.68 3.40
N GLU A 94 -3.86 23.89 2.10
CA GLU A 94 -4.88 23.21 1.30
C GLU A 94 -4.62 21.70 1.21
N MET A 95 -3.39 21.27 0.98
CA MET A 95 -3.03 19.86 0.93
C MET A 95 -3.25 19.17 2.29
N GLN A 96 -2.86 19.82 3.39
CA GLN A 96 -3.10 19.31 4.72
C GLN A 96 -4.59 19.19 5.04
N ASN A 97 -5.41 20.15 4.61
CA ASN A 97 -6.86 20.09 4.77
C ASN A 97 -7.49 18.95 3.96
N VAL A 98 -7.04 18.72 2.74
CA VAL A 98 -7.52 17.61 1.89
C VAL A 98 -7.22 16.26 2.54
N LEU A 99 -6.00 16.10 3.05
CA LEU A 99 -5.57 14.90 3.76
C LEU A 99 -6.17 14.77 5.17
N GLY A 100 -6.78 15.84 5.70
CA GLY A 100 -7.39 15.87 7.03
C GLY A 100 -6.40 16.17 8.18
N PHE A 101 -5.26 16.76 7.89
CA PHE A 101 -4.20 17.09 8.87
C PHE A 101 -3.96 18.60 8.95
N PRO A 102 -4.89 19.39 9.50
CA PRO A 102 -4.74 20.83 9.55
C PRO A 102 -3.48 21.22 10.37
N ALA A 103 -2.75 22.22 9.86
CA ALA A 103 -1.44 22.64 10.39
C ALA A 103 -1.44 23.08 11.86
N ASN A 104 -2.59 23.45 12.39
CA ASN A 104 -2.75 23.81 13.79
C ASN A 104 -2.81 22.61 14.76
N THR A 105 -2.91 21.40 14.22
CA THR A 105 -3.06 20.16 15.01
C THR A 105 -1.83 19.25 14.85
N PHE A 106 -1.31 19.16 13.62
CA PHE A 106 -0.24 18.23 13.27
C PHE A 106 0.84 18.93 12.44
N SER A 107 2.09 18.57 12.68
CA SER A 107 3.24 18.98 11.87
C SER A 107 3.41 18.05 10.64
N LEU A 108 4.22 18.47 9.67
CA LEU A 108 4.63 17.59 8.58
C LEU A 108 5.44 16.40 9.07
N ASP A 109 6.24 16.58 10.11
CA ASP A 109 7.02 15.49 10.70
C ASP A 109 6.09 14.43 11.33
N ASP A 110 5.01 14.84 11.97
CA ASP A 110 4.01 13.90 12.52
C ASP A 110 3.38 13.07 11.39
N LEU A 111 2.99 13.71 10.29
CA LEU A 111 2.45 13.05 9.10
C LEU A 111 3.46 12.06 8.50
N ASN A 112 4.70 12.49 8.31
CA ASN A 112 5.76 11.67 7.75
C ASN A 112 6.05 10.44 8.64
N ASN A 113 6.19 10.64 9.94
CA ASN A 113 6.43 9.56 10.91
C ASN A 113 5.27 8.56 10.95
N TYR A 114 4.03 9.05 10.93
CA TYR A 114 2.84 8.21 10.87
C TYR A 114 2.81 7.35 9.59
N ASN A 115 3.02 7.96 8.42
CA ASN A 115 3.01 7.24 7.15
C ASN A 115 4.13 6.19 7.08
N GLN A 116 5.34 6.51 7.55
CA GLN A 116 6.44 5.55 7.62
C GLN A 116 6.10 4.37 8.52
N LYS A 117 5.58 4.64 9.72
CA LYS A 117 5.17 3.60 10.67
C LYS A 117 4.05 2.72 10.11
N LEU A 118 3.02 3.34 9.53
CA LEU A 118 1.89 2.61 8.92
C LEU A 118 2.37 1.70 7.78
N THR A 119 3.16 2.24 6.86
CA THR A 119 3.68 1.48 5.71
C THR A 119 4.53 0.30 6.18
N SER A 120 5.46 0.53 7.12
CA SER A 120 6.31 -0.52 7.66
C SER A 120 5.50 -1.61 8.37
N ALA A 121 4.48 -1.22 9.14
CA ALA A 121 3.62 -2.16 9.84
C ALA A 121 2.76 -3.00 8.88
N LEU A 122 2.23 -2.38 7.82
CA LEU A 122 1.44 -3.09 6.80
C LEU A 122 2.28 -4.11 6.03
N LEU A 123 3.53 -3.78 5.70
CA LEU A 123 4.45 -4.68 4.98
C LEU A 123 4.87 -5.91 5.81
N ASP A 124 4.85 -5.82 7.15
CA ASP A 124 5.21 -6.94 8.05
C ASP A 124 3.99 -7.59 8.74
N LEU A 125 2.79 -7.17 8.40
CA LEU A 125 1.58 -7.59 9.11
C LEU A 125 1.29 -9.09 8.96
N ASP A 126 1.51 -9.63 7.77
CA ASP A 126 1.14 -11.00 7.41
C ASP A 126 2.19 -11.62 6.47
N ASN A 127 2.61 -12.84 6.77
CA ASN A 127 3.54 -13.59 5.93
C ASN A 127 2.85 -14.55 4.95
N THR A 128 1.52 -14.62 4.98
CA THR A 128 0.72 -15.41 4.04
C THR A 128 0.18 -14.56 2.88
N THR A 129 0.18 -13.24 3.04
CA THR A 129 -0.22 -12.26 2.04
C THR A 129 1.01 -11.50 1.54
N GLN A 130 1.16 -11.34 0.24
CA GLN A 130 2.21 -10.52 -0.34
C GLN A 130 1.67 -9.12 -0.62
N LEU A 131 2.01 -8.16 0.24
CA LEU A 131 1.75 -6.74 0.03
C LEU A 131 3.02 -6.06 -0.48
N GLY A 132 2.89 -5.26 -1.55
CA GLY A 132 3.95 -4.40 -2.05
C GLY A 132 3.48 -2.95 -2.07
N ILE A 133 4.28 -2.03 -1.53
CA ILE A 133 4.08 -0.59 -1.61
C ILE A 133 5.35 -0.01 -2.20
N ALA A 134 5.24 0.71 -3.33
CA ALA A 134 6.37 1.34 -3.98
C ALA A 134 6.01 2.78 -4.35
N ASN A 135 6.92 3.69 -4.06
CA ASN A 135 6.76 5.12 -4.30
C ASN A 135 7.86 5.63 -5.22
N SER A 136 7.53 6.53 -6.15
CA SER A 136 8.52 7.21 -6.99
C SER A 136 8.15 8.65 -7.25
N ILE A 137 9.17 9.48 -7.43
CA ILE A 137 9.07 10.88 -7.85
C ILE A 137 9.96 11.03 -9.08
N TRP A 138 9.37 11.49 -10.17
CA TRP A 138 10.05 11.74 -11.42
C TRP A 138 10.14 13.27 -11.62
N ILE A 139 11.35 13.76 -11.74
CA ILE A 139 11.65 15.19 -11.84
C ILE A 139 12.11 15.46 -13.26
N GLU A 140 11.57 16.52 -13.90
CA GLU A 140 12.06 16.95 -15.21
C GLU A 140 13.56 17.21 -15.15
N GLU A 141 14.31 16.70 -16.15
CA GLU A 141 15.75 16.85 -16.24
C GLU A 141 16.16 18.33 -16.18
N GLY A 142 17.08 18.64 -15.27
CA GLY A 142 17.53 20.01 -15.02
C GLY A 142 16.60 20.87 -14.17
N PHE A 143 15.42 20.38 -13.74
CA PHE A 143 14.58 21.07 -12.78
C PHE A 143 15.15 20.88 -11.36
N LYS A 144 15.47 21.99 -10.70
CA LYS A 144 16.06 21.95 -9.36
C LYS A 144 14.98 21.84 -8.29
N VAL A 145 15.07 20.79 -7.47
CA VAL A 145 14.33 20.64 -6.23
C VAL A 145 15.27 20.76 -5.03
N TYR A 146 14.74 21.10 -3.87
CA TYR A 146 15.54 21.16 -2.64
C TYR A 146 15.97 19.76 -2.20
N ASP A 147 17.22 19.62 -1.76
CA ASP A 147 17.75 18.36 -1.23
C ASP A 147 16.89 17.84 -0.07
N SER A 148 16.41 18.75 0.81
CA SER A 148 15.52 18.40 1.91
C SER A 148 14.23 17.72 1.47
N PHE A 149 13.64 18.11 0.32
CA PHE A 149 12.48 17.45 -0.28
C PHE A 149 12.82 16.04 -0.75
N VAL A 150 13.96 15.88 -1.40
CA VAL A 150 14.44 14.57 -1.86
C VAL A 150 14.72 13.64 -0.68
N ASP A 151 15.43 14.14 0.31
CA ASP A 151 15.86 13.37 1.48
C ASP A 151 14.67 12.89 2.32
N VAL A 152 13.68 13.75 2.59
CA VAL A 152 12.50 13.35 3.37
C VAL A 152 11.69 12.29 2.63
N ASN A 153 11.52 12.41 1.32
CA ASN A 153 10.76 11.43 0.55
C ASN A 153 11.48 10.08 0.44
N LYS A 154 12.79 10.07 0.26
CA LYS A 154 13.60 8.83 0.32
C LYS A 154 13.54 8.18 1.69
N LYS A 155 13.71 8.97 2.75
CA LYS A 155 13.80 8.45 4.12
C LYS A 155 12.46 7.97 4.68
N MET A 156 11.39 8.73 4.47
CA MET A 156 10.11 8.50 5.15
C MET A 156 9.13 7.65 4.31
N TYR A 157 9.29 7.66 2.98
CA TYR A 157 8.38 6.98 2.05
C TYR A 157 9.08 5.91 1.21
N ASP A 158 10.37 5.67 1.43
CA ASP A 158 11.19 4.77 0.59
C ASP A 158 11.03 5.08 -0.91
N ALA A 159 10.89 6.39 -1.22
CA ALA A 159 10.60 6.82 -2.57
C ALA A 159 11.86 6.79 -3.44
N GLN A 160 11.73 6.21 -4.63
CA GLN A 160 12.74 6.35 -5.67
C GLN A 160 12.60 7.73 -6.33
N VAL A 161 13.61 8.58 -6.23
CA VAL A 161 13.62 9.92 -6.83
C VAL A 161 14.62 9.94 -7.97
N GLN A 162 14.14 10.24 -9.18
CA GLN A 162 14.95 10.23 -10.42
C GLN A 162 14.62 11.43 -11.30
N GLU A 163 15.62 11.91 -12.04
CA GLU A 163 15.41 12.83 -13.15
C GLU A 163 15.01 12.08 -14.41
N LEU A 164 14.14 12.68 -15.21
CA LEU A 164 13.64 12.12 -16.46
C LEU A 164 13.36 13.26 -17.45
N ASP A 165 13.86 13.13 -18.67
CA ASP A 165 13.47 14.01 -19.78
C ASP A 165 12.06 13.63 -20.25
N PHE A 166 11.03 14.37 -19.82
CA PHE A 166 9.64 14.14 -20.23
C PHE A 166 9.36 14.49 -21.69
N THR A 167 10.29 15.16 -22.38
CA THR A 167 10.19 15.41 -23.82
C THR A 167 10.62 14.20 -24.65
N SER A 168 11.32 13.24 -24.02
CA SER A 168 11.72 11.98 -24.65
C SER A 168 10.50 11.12 -24.99
N PRO A 169 10.42 10.58 -26.23
CA PRO A 169 9.33 9.67 -26.60
C PRO A 169 9.29 8.38 -25.77
N THR A 170 10.36 8.04 -25.08
CA THR A 170 10.51 6.84 -24.23
C THR A 170 10.25 7.13 -22.75
N ALA A 171 9.99 8.36 -22.33
CA ALA A 171 9.78 8.73 -20.93
C ALA A 171 8.68 7.87 -20.26
N LYS A 172 7.54 7.72 -20.94
CA LYS A 172 6.44 6.87 -20.48
C LYS A 172 6.86 5.40 -20.28
N ASP A 173 7.76 4.89 -21.15
CA ASP A 173 8.17 3.49 -21.08
C ASP A 173 9.10 3.25 -19.89
N VAL A 174 9.91 4.23 -19.51
CA VAL A 174 10.74 4.21 -18.29
C VAL A 174 9.87 4.11 -17.05
N ILE A 175 8.84 4.95 -16.94
CA ILE A 175 7.90 4.95 -15.81
C ILE A 175 7.10 3.63 -15.77
N ASN A 176 6.58 3.18 -16.90
CA ASN A 176 5.82 1.94 -16.98
C ASN A 176 6.69 0.72 -16.64
N GLN A 177 7.96 0.70 -17.09
CA GLN A 177 8.90 -0.36 -16.74
C GLN A 177 9.19 -0.37 -15.22
N TRP A 178 9.29 0.80 -14.59
CA TRP A 178 9.42 0.89 -13.14
C TRP A 178 8.18 0.30 -12.46
N CYS A 179 6.97 0.70 -12.87
CA CYS A 179 5.72 0.16 -12.33
C CYS A 179 5.65 -1.36 -12.47
N ALA A 180 5.99 -1.90 -13.65
CA ALA A 180 6.00 -3.33 -13.90
C ALA A 180 6.99 -4.06 -12.97
N THR A 181 8.18 -3.50 -12.80
CA THR A 181 9.21 -4.08 -11.92
C THR A 181 8.75 -4.10 -10.46
N GLN A 182 8.21 -2.98 -9.96
CA GLN A 182 7.76 -2.87 -8.56
C GLN A 182 6.52 -3.70 -8.25
N THR A 183 5.75 -4.07 -9.26
CA THR A 183 4.51 -4.84 -9.11
C THR A 183 4.63 -6.29 -9.59
N ASN A 184 5.84 -6.82 -9.75
CA ASN A 184 6.08 -8.17 -10.27
C ASN A 184 5.33 -8.42 -11.60
N ASN A 185 5.26 -7.41 -12.48
CA ASN A 185 4.53 -7.39 -13.74
C ASN A 185 3.00 -7.52 -13.62
N CYS A 186 2.42 -7.27 -12.46
CA CYS A 186 0.96 -7.22 -12.30
C CYS A 186 0.36 -5.95 -12.93
N ILE A 187 1.13 -4.84 -12.95
CA ILE A 187 0.78 -3.59 -13.64
C ILE A 187 1.81 -3.37 -14.75
N LYS A 188 1.33 -3.07 -15.97
CA LYS A 188 2.17 -2.89 -17.17
C LYS A 188 1.82 -1.58 -17.86
#